data_fbbafcf130c7ec5bc42c0052641298cd
#
_entry.id   fbbafcf130c7ec5bc42c0052641298cd
#
_cell.length_a   1.000
_cell.length_b   1.000
_cell.length_c   1.000
_cell.angle_alpha   90.00
_cell.angle_beta   90.00
_cell.angle_gamma   90.00
#
_symmetry.space_group_name_H-M   'P 1'
#
loop_
_entity.id
_entity.type
_entity.pdbx_description
1 polymer ?
#
loop_
_entity_poly.entity_id
_entity_poly.type
_entity_poly.pdbx_seq_one_letter_code
_entity_poly.pdbx_strand_id
1 'polypeptide(L)' 'MKTLSIRFGERIRELRKERALSQEGFADMCGFDRTYISGIERGVRNPSLSAIEALAMALSVTVAELFSGL' A
#
# COMPACT_ATOMS: atom_id res chain seq x y z
N MET A 1 11.45 -13.03 11.86
CA MET A 1 11.03 -11.61 11.94
C MET A 1 10.65 -11.12 10.54
N LYS A 2 9.54 -10.39 10.44
CA LYS A 2 9.10 -9.84 9.16
C LYS A 2 9.88 -8.57 8.83
N THR A 3 10.30 -8.44 7.58
CA THR A 3 10.97 -7.22 7.11
C THR A 3 10.01 -6.05 7.11
N LEU A 4 10.54 -4.83 7.02
CA LEU A 4 9.71 -3.63 6.90
C LEU A 4 8.83 -3.71 5.64
N SER A 5 9.37 -4.22 4.54
CA SER A 5 8.61 -4.36 3.29
C SER A 5 7.38 -5.25 3.48
N ILE A 6 7.52 -6.36 4.20
CA ILE A 6 6.41 -7.27 4.47
C ILE A 6 5.39 -6.60 5.39
N ARG A 7 5.84 -5.97 6.47
CA ARG A 7 4.95 -5.29 7.42
C ARG A 7 4.21 -4.12 6.75
N PHE A 8 4.91 -3.37 5.91
CA PHE A 8 4.32 -2.29 5.14
C PHE A 8 3.23 -2.83 4.20
N GLY A 9 3.53 -3.93 3.50
CA GLY A 9 2.56 -4.56 2.60
C GLY A 9 1.30 -5.02 3.32
N GLU A 10 1.46 -5.59 4.51
CA GLU A 10 0.32 -6.00 5.34
C GLU A 10 -0.52 -4.79 5.74
N ARG A 11 0.13 -3.69 6.09
CA ARG A 11 -0.55 -2.45 6.46
C ARG A 11 -1.36 -1.88 5.29
N ILE A 12 -0.76 -1.87 4.09
CA ILE A 12 -1.44 -1.41 2.87
C ILE A 12 -2.69 -2.27 2.61
N ARG A 13 -2.54 -3.59 2.72
CA ARG A 13 -3.66 -4.51 2.50
C ARG A 13 -4.79 -4.26 3.51
N GLU A 14 -4.44 -4.08 4.78
CA GLU A 14 -5.40 -3.79 5.85
C GLU A 14 -6.18 -2.52 5.55
N LEU A 15 -5.48 -1.42 5.25
CA LEU A 15 -6.12 -0.14 4.94
C LEU A 15 -7.01 -0.23 3.69
N ARG A 16 -6.55 -0.95 2.67
CA ARG A 16 -7.30 -1.16 1.46
C ARG A 16 -8.61 -1.90 1.75
N LYS A 17 -8.53 -2.98 2.52
CA LYS A 17 -9.71 -3.79 2.86
C LYS A 17 -10.70 -3.03 3.73
N GLU A 18 -10.22 -2.20 4.65
CA GLU A 18 -11.08 -1.34 5.47
C GLU A 18 -11.92 -0.40 4.62
N ARG A 19 -11.44 -0.07 3.43
CA ARG A 19 -12.13 0.82 2.49
C ARG A 19 -12.90 0.06 1.42
N ALA A 20 -13.02 -1.25 1.56
CA ALA A 20 -13.72 -2.12 0.63
C ALA A 20 -13.22 -2.00 -0.82
N LEU A 21 -11.92 -1.75 -0.98
CA LEU A 21 -11.29 -1.62 -2.29
C LEU A 21 -10.66 -2.95 -2.71
N SER A 22 -10.87 -3.33 -3.98
CA SER A 22 -10.13 -4.44 -4.58
C SER A 22 -8.70 -3.98 -4.89
N GLN A 23 -7.80 -4.93 -5.12
CA GLN A 23 -6.44 -4.58 -5.56
C GLN A 23 -6.49 -3.78 -6.87
N GLU A 24 -7.34 -4.19 -7.81
CA GLU A 24 -7.46 -3.53 -9.10
C GLU A 24 -8.01 -2.11 -8.95
N GLY A 25 -9.08 -1.95 -8.17
CA GLY A 25 -9.67 -0.63 -7.92
C GLY A 25 -8.68 0.31 -7.24
N PHE A 26 -7.95 -0.21 -6.25
CA PHE A 26 -6.95 0.58 -5.55
C PHE A 26 -5.79 0.97 -6.48
N ALA A 27 -5.34 0.03 -7.30
CA ALA A 27 -4.28 0.29 -8.28
C ALA A 27 -4.70 1.39 -9.25
N ASP A 28 -5.94 1.36 -9.72
CA ASP A 28 -6.47 2.39 -10.60
C ASP A 28 -6.43 3.77 -9.93
N MET A 29 -6.80 3.85 -8.67
CA MET A 29 -6.77 5.10 -7.90
C MET A 29 -5.35 5.65 -7.76
N CYS A 30 -4.36 4.76 -7.65
CA CYS A 30 -2.96 5.14 -7.51
C CYS A 30 -2.28 5.43 -8.85
N GLY A 31 -2.86 5.00 -9.96
CA GLY A 31 -2.21 5.05 -11.26
C GLY A 31 -1.18 3.93 -11.45
N PHE A 32 -1.34 2.80 -10.79
CA PHE A 32 -0.43 1.65 -10.83
C PHE A 32 -1.11 0.44 -11.44
N ASP A 33 -0.29 -0.52 -11.91
CA ASP A 33 -0.76 -1.84 -12.25
C ASP A 33 -1.17 -2.62 -11.01
N ARG A 34 -2.20 -3.47 -11.14
CA ARG A 34 -2.60 -4.35 -10.04
C ARG A 34 -1.44 -5.24 -9.58
N THR A 35 -0.59 -5.69 -10.49
CA THR A 35 0.57 -6.52 -10.14
C THR A 35 1.55 -5.79 -9.25
N TYR A 36 1.68 -4.46 -9.38
CA TYR A 36 2.52 -3.65 -8.51
C TYR A 36 1.94 -3.60 -7.10
N ILE A 37 0.63 -3.37 -6.99
CA ILE A 37 -0.06 -3.38 -5.69
C ILE A 37 0.07 -4.75 -5.03
N SER A 38 -0.16 -5.83 -5.79
CA SER A 38 0.00 -7.19 -5.29
C SER A 38 1.42 -7.42 -4.76
N GLY A 39 2.43 -6.96 -5.50
CA GLY A 39 3.83 -7.09 -5.09
C GLY A 39 4.14 -6.32 -3.81
N ILE A 40 3.59 -5.12 -3.65
CA ILE A 40 3.74 -4.33 -2.43
C ILE A 40 3.10 -5.07 -1.25
N GLU A 41 1.89 -5.55 -1.42
CA GLU A 41 1.15 -6.25 -0.35
C GLU A 41 1.84 -7.54 0.08
N ARG A 42 2.55 -8.21 -0.83
CA ARG A 42 3.32 -9.42 -0.50
C ARG A 42 4.70 -9.11 0.06
N GLY A 43 5.11 -7.85 0.03
CA GLY A 43 6.42 -7.44 0.54
C GLY A 43 7.57 -7.73 -0.40
N VAL A 44 7.30 -7.99 -1.69
CA VAL A 44 8.34 -8.32 -2.68
C VAL A 44 8.71 -7.12 -3.57
N ARG A 45 8.01 -6.00 -3.42
CA ARG A 45 8.32 -4.75 -4.11
C ARG A 45 8.64 -3.67 -3.09
N ASN A 46 9.65 -2.86 -3.38
CA ASN A 46 10.01 -1.70 -2.57
C ASN A 46 9.47 -0.45 -3.26
N PRO A 47 8.36 0.13 -2.75
CA PRO A 47 7.82 1.34 -3.37
C PRO A 47 8.76 2.52 -3.20
N SER A 48 8.84 3.36 -4.23
CA SER A 48 9.56 4.62 -4.16
C SER A 48 8.82 5.59 -3.21
N LEU A 49 9.48 6.68 -2.83
CA LEU A 49 8.82 7.71 -2.02
C LEU A 49 7.59 8.27 -2.73
N SER A 50 7.67 8.50 -4.04
CA SER A 50 6.51 8.99 -4.80
C SER A 50 5.39 7.95 -4.86
N ALA A 51 5.72 6.66 -4.92
CA ALA A 51 4.71 5.61 -4.84
C ALA A 51 4.04 5.59 -3.47
N ILE A 52 4.81 5.73 -2.39
CA ILE A 52 4.29 5.80 -1.02
C ILE A 52 3.31 6.98 -0.89
N GLU A 53 3.66 8.13 -1.45
CA GLU A 53 2.79 9.29 -1.44
C GLU A 53 1.47 9.00 -2.17
N ALA A 54 1.54 8.35 -3.34
CA ALA A 54 0.34 7.99 -4.10
C ALA A 54 -0.55 7.01 -3.32
N LEU A 55 0.05 6.04 -2.64
CA LEU A 55 -0.69 5.08 -1.81
C LEU A 55 -1.42 5.81 -0.68
N ALA A 56 -0.73 6.71 0.01
CA ALA A 56 -1.32 7.47 1.12
C ALA A 56 -2.49 8.33 0.63
N MET A 57 -2.32 9.01 -0.50
CA MET A 57 -3.36 9.84 -1.09
C MET A 57 -4.60 9.02 -1.45
N ALA A 58 -4.40 7.87 -2.09
CA ALA A 58 -5.51 7.01 -2.49
C ALA A 58 -6.27 6.46 -1.29
N LEU A 59 -5.58 6.22 -0.18
CA LEU A 59 -6.19 5.72 1.06
C LEU A 59 -6.72 6.85 1.95
N SER A 60 -6.50 8.11 1.58
CA SER A 60 -6.90 9.29 2.36
C SER A 60 -6.29 9.29 3.77
N VAL A 61 -5.03 8.89 3.85
CA VAL A 61 -4.27 8.94 5.10
C VAL A 61 -2.99 9.73 4.88
N THR A 62 -2.36 10.16 5.97
CA THR A 62 -1.03 10.79 5.89
C THR A 62 0.01 9.69 5.73
N VAL A 63 1.21 10.07 5.27
CA VAL A 63 2.32 9.13 5.20
C VAL A 63 2.65 8.59 6.60
N ALA A 64 2.56 9.45 7.63
CA ALA A 64 2.79 9.02 9.01
C ALA A 64 1.78 7.93 9.43
N GLU A 65 0.51 8.11 9.10
CA GLU A 65 -0.53 7.12 9.39
C GLU A 65 -0.27 5.81 8.64
N LEU A 66 0.24 5.91 7.41
CA LEU A 66 0.56 4.73 6.61
C LEU A 66 1.59 3.84 7.32
N PHE A 67 2.53 4.44 8.03
CA PHE A 67 3.59 3.72 8.76
C PHE A 67 3.25 3.49 10.23
N SER A 68 2.07 3.87 10.68
CA SER A 68 1.69 3.74 12.08
C SER A 68 1.64 2.27 12.50
N GLY A 69 2.30 1.96 13.61
CA GLY A 69 2.29 0.61 14.16
C GLY A 69 3.26 -0.36 13.49
N LEU A 70 4.11 0.11 12.61
CA LEU A 70 5.16 -0.75 11.99
C LEU A 70 6.45 -0.81 12.85
#